data_720625b0e1d5d39e10c4c8ee7ac53de1
#
_entry.id   720625b0e1d5d39e10c4c8ee7ac53de1
#
_cell.length_a   1.000
_cell.length_b   1.000
_cell.length_c   1.000
_cell.angle_alpha   90.00
_cell.angle_beta   90.00
_cell.angle_gamma   90.00
#
_symmetry.space_group_name_H-M   'P 1'
#
loop_
_entity.id
_entity.type
_entity.pdbx_description
1 polymer ?
#
loop_
_entity_poly.entity_id
_entity_poly.type
_entity_poly.pdbx_seq_one_letter_code
_entity_poly.pdbx_strand_id
1 'polypeptide(L)'
;LIPQQRLTEDTLTYGIGFDGSNYGYAPVENSDMVFIPDLATAALDPFATVPTLTMTGDVMIIDRPDNRPFDQYPRNVAKRAIAYMQETGIADEMIIGPEFEFHVFDNVSYQTLPHSVGYTVDTQEADWNSGNPYDNNGYQTPHKGGYHIDKPQDITSDLRSRMCLMLEDMGVGVKYHHHEVGGCGQLEIEVELGEMTKMAD
;
A
#
# COMPACT_ATOMS: atom_id res chain seq x y z
N LEU A 1 -3.61 -7.83 15.27
CA LEU A 1 -4.77 -7.13 15.89
C LEU A 1 -4.79 -7.35 17.38
N ILE A 2 -5.04 -6.29 18.15
CA ILE A 2 -5.19 -6.36 19.59
C ILE A 2 -6.52 -5.71 19.99
N PRO A 3 -7.16 -6.15 21.08
CA PRO A 3 -8.34 -5.46 21.64
C PRO A 3 -7.98 -4.05 22.11
N GLN A 4 -8.91 -3.11 22.01
CA GLN A 4 -8.73 -1.72 22.46
C GLN A 4 -8.17 -1.63 23.89
N GLN A 5 -8.61 -2.51 24.78
CA GLN A 5 -8.16 -2.55 26.18
C GLN A 5 -6.66 -2.86 26.36
N ARG A 6 -6.02 -3.40 25.32
CA ARG A 6 -4.58 -3.68 25.27
C ARG A 6 -3.75 -2.52 24.75
N LEU A 7 -4.38 -1.48 24.23
CA LEU A 7 -3.68 -0.27 23.78
C LEU A 7 -3.48 0.64 25.02
N THR A 8 -2.34 0.55 25.62
CA THR A 8 -1.93 1.29 26.83
C THR A 8 -0.66 2.07 26.57
N GLU A 9 -0.26 2.97 27.48
CA GLU A 9 1.04 3.65 27.41
C GLU A 9 2.20 2.67 27.37
N ASP A 10 2.12 1.56 28.08
CA ASP A 10 3.11 0.50 28.05
C ASP A 10 3.21 -0.14 26.65
N THR A 11 2.09 -0.38 26.00
CA THR A 11 2.04 -0.91 24.64
C THR A 11 2.69 0.04 23.64
N LEU A 12 2.49 1.33 23.81
CA LEU A 12 3.07 2.36 22.94
C LEU A 12 4.58 2.53 23.20
N THR A 13 5.01 2.37 24.45
CA THR A 13 6.40 2.56 24.85
C THR A 13 7.26 1.31 24.66
N TYR A 14 6.75 0.16 25.07
CA TYR A 14 7.52 -1.10 25.08
C TYR A 14 7.13 -2.05 23.95
N GLY A 15 6.06 -1.72 23.21
CA GLY A 15 5.60 -2.47 22.07
C GLY A 15 4.80 -3.73 22.40
N ILE A 16 4.56 -4.52 21.35
CA ILE A 16 3.79 -5.76 21.38
C ILE A 16 4.70 -6.89 20.90
N GLY A 17 4.93 -7.87 21.77
CA GLY A 17 5.73 -9.06 21.42
C GLY A 17 5.00 -9.94 20.40
N PHE A 18 5.75 -10.49 19.46
CA PHE A 18 5.28 -11.45 18.49
C PHE A 18 6.39 -12.40 18.06
N ASP A 19 6.02 -13.54 17.48
CA ASP A 19 6.94 -14.52 16.90
C ASP A 19 7.28 -14.15 15.45
N GLY A 20 8.54 -13.79 15.22
CA GLY A 20 9.07 -13.41 13.91
C GLY A 20 9.47 -14.60 13.02
N SER A 21 9.45 -15.84 13.51
CA SER A 21 9.88 -17.03 12.75
C SER A 21 9.07 -17.23 11.47
N ASN A 22 7.77 -16.90 11.51
CA ASN A 22 6.86 -17.04 10.38
C ASN A 22 7.12 -16.04 9.24
N TYR A 23 7.93 -15.01 9.47
CA TYR A 23 8.35 -14.09 8.40
C TYR A 23 9.53 -14.63 7.59
N GLY A 24 10.11 -15.77 7.96
CA GLY A 24 11.24 -16.37 7.27
C GLY A 24 12.58 -15.65 7.45
N TYR A 25 12.62 -14.62 8.30
CA TYR A 25 13.80 -13.78 8.53
C TYR A 25 14.54 -14.10 9.82
N ALA A 26 13.89 -14.75 10.77
CA ALA A 26 14.47 -15.12 12.04
C ALA A 26 14.49 -16.63 12.21
N PRO A 27 15.59 -17.22 12.71
CA PRO A 27 15.61 -18.62 13.09
C PRO A 27 14.67 -18.86 14.28
N VAL A 28 14.07 -20.02 14.37
CA VAL A 28 13.09 -20.38 15.42
C VAL A 28 13.67 -20.19 16.84
N GLU A 29 14.97 -20.40 16.99
CA GLU A 29 15.67 -20.29 18.27
C GLU A 29 15.83 -18.85 18.78
N ASN A 30 15.65 -17.84 17.92
CA ASN A 30 15.73 -16.43 18.26
C ASN A 30 14.75 -15.62 17.42
N SER A 31 13.47 -15.93 17.54
CA SER A 31 12.40 -15.37 16.74
C SER A 31 11.55 -14.32 17.48
N ASP A 32 11.78 -14.12 18.77
CA ASP A 32 11.03 -13.14 19.55
C ASP A 32 11.35 -11.72 19.12
N MET A 33 10.32 -11.03 18.66
CA MET A 33 10.37 -9.65 18.18
C MET A 33 9.33 -8.79 18.90
N VAL A 34 9.55 -7.49 18.84
CA VAL A 34 8.63 -6.48 19.38
C VAL A 34 8.26 -5.51 18.27
N PHE A 35 6.97 -5.27 18.10
CA PHE A 35 6.43 -4.21 17.28
C PHE A 35 6.17 -2.98 18.14
N ILE A 36 6.79 -1.86 17.85
CA ILE A 36 6.60 -0.57 18.53
C ILE A 36 5.75 0.32 17.63
N PRO A 37 4.48 0.59 18.00
CA PRO A 37 3.59 1.42 17.19
C PRO A 37 4.09 2.87 17.10
N ASP A 38 3.91 3.47 15.92
CA ASP A 38 4.14 4.90 15.71
C ASP A 38 2.81 5.65 15.68
N LEU A 39 2.54 6.43 16.71
CA LEU A 39 1.30 7.21 16.84
C LEU A 39 1.10 8.22 15.71
N ALA A 40 2.17 8.68 15.07
CA ALA A 40 2.06 9.63 13.97
C ALA A 40 1.39 9.02 12.73
N THR A 41 1.35 7.69 12.65
CA THR A 41 0.73 6.92 11.54
C THR A 41 -0.68 6.43 11.87
N ALA A 42 -1.23 6.82 13.03
CA ALA A 42 -2.53 6.31 13.47
C ALA A 42 -3.68 6.82 12.60
N ALA A 43 -4.41 5.92 11.98
CA ALA A 43 -5.60 6.21 11.18
C ALA A 43 -6.73 5.21 11.45
N LEU A 44 -7.97 5.67 11.32
CA LEU A 44 -9.12 4.75 11.35
C LEU A 44 -9.20 4.02 10.00
N ASP A 45 -9.32 2.70 10.04
CA ASP A 45 -9.53 1.89 8.85
C ASP A 45 -10.94 2.14 8.28
N PRO A 46 -11.08 2.77 7.11
CA PRO A 46 -12.38 3.11 6.54
C PRO A 46 -13.15 1.89 6.02
N PHE A 47 -12.50 0.74 5.87
CA PHE A 47 -13.09 -0.49 5.34
C PHE A 47 -13.50 -1.47 6.44
N ALA A 48 -13.07 -1.25 7.68
CA ALA A 48 -13.40 -2.13 8.78
C ALA A 48 -14.84 -1.92 9.27
N THR A 49 -15.66 -2.99 9.31
CA THR A 49 -17.01 -2.94 9.87
C THR A 49 -17.00 -2.65 11.37
N VAL A 50 -16.02 -3.19 12.08
CA VAL A 50 -15.75 -2.85 13.48
C VAL A 50 -14.73 -1.72 13.50
N PRO A 51 -14.97 -0.61 14.22
CA PRO A 51 -14.01 0.49 14.29
C PRO A 51 -12.61 -0.02 14.66
N THR A 52 -11.68 0.12 13.74
CA THR A 52 -10.31 -0.38 13.84
C THR A 52 -9.33 0.77 13.65
N LEU A 53 -8.47 0.97 14.63
CA LEU A 53 -7.34 1.89 14.52
C LEU A 53 -6.14 1.14 13.96
N THR A 54 -5.59 1.60 12.84
CA THR A 54 -4.37 1.08 12.24
C THR A 54 -3.19 1.97 12.59
N MET A 55 -2.03 1.38 12.73
CA MET A 55 -0.77 2.07 12.92
C MET A 55 0.35 1.26 12.26
N THR A 56 1.27 1.93 11.61
CA THR A 56 2.58 1.36 11.29
C THR A 56 3.50 1.48 12.49
N GLY A 57 4.71 0.95 12.42
CA GLY A 57 5.65 1.02 13.52
C GLY A 57 6.97 0.34 13.23
N ASP A 58 7.82 0.28 14.22
CA ASP A 58 9.15 -0.31 14.12
C ASP A 58 9.16 -1.75 14.64
N VAL A 59 9.92 -2.60 13.98
CA VAL A 59 10.17 -3.96 14.45
C VAL A 59 11.55 -4.04 15.08
N MET A 60 11.59 -4.53 16.32
CA MET A 60 12.81 -4.70 17.10
C MET A 60 13.04 -6.18 17.42
N ILE A 61 14.30 -6.59 17.44
CA ILE A 61 14.73 -7.87 18.01
C ILE A 61 14.89 -7.70 19.51
N ILE A 62 14.41 -8.66 20.28
CA ILE A 62 14.64 -8.72 21.72
C ILE A 62 16.07 -9.19 21.95
N ASP A 63 16.96 -8.25 22.33
CA ASP A 63 18.37 -8.51 22.60
C ASP A 63 18.72 -7.86 23.95
N ARG A 64 18.71 -8.64 25.02
CA ARG A 64 18.88 -8.11 26.38
C ARG A 64 20.29 -7.61 26.61
N PRO A 65 20.51 -6.47 27.31
CA PRO A 65 19.49 -5.71 28.05
C PRO A 65 18.61 -4.80 27.18
N ASP A 66 19.03 -4.45 25.96
CA ASP A 66 18.36 -3.48 25.10
C ASP A 66 17.88 -4.13 23.82
N ASN A 67 16.69 -3.76 23.37
CA ASN A 67 16.19 -4.17 22.07
C ASN A 67 16.93 -3.43 20.95
N ARG A 68 17.16 -4.08 19.82
CA ARG A 68 17.79 -3.46 18.66
C ARG A 68 16.87 -3.51 17.43
N PRO A 69 16.94 -2.52 16.52
CA PRO A 69 16.17 -2.56 15.28
C PRO A 69 16.41 -3.85 14.50
N PHE A 70 15.32 -4.41 13.95
CA PHE A 70 15.45 -5.54 13.02
C PHE A 70 15.91 -5.02 11.66
N ASP A 71 17.12 -5.35 11.27
CA ASP A 71 17.83 -4.77 10.13
C ASP A 71 17.16 -4.98 8.78
N GLN A 72 16.40 -6.06 8.61
CA GLN A 72 15.74 -6.40 7.35
C GLN A 72 14.32 -5.83 7.25
N TYR A 73 13.81 -5.19 8.31
CA TYR A 73 12.49 -4.58 8.28
C TYR A 73 12.53 -3.31 7.40
N PRO A 74 11.64 -3.17 6.41
CA PRO A 74 11.73 -2.10 5.41
C PRO A 74 11.80 -0.69 6.01
N ARG A 75 11.01 -0.38 7.03
CA ARG A 75 11.03 0.92 7.70
C ARG A 75 12.38 1.19 8.39
N ASN A 76 12.99 0.18 8.99
CA ASN A 76 14.32 0.30 9.60
C ASN A 76 15.41 0.46 8.53
N VAL A 77 15.24 -0.15 7.35
CA VAL A 77 16.14 0.08 6.20
C VAL A 77 16.06 1.52 5.73
N ALA A 78 14.86 2.09 5.59
CA ALA A 78 14.65 3.48 5.22
C ALA A 78 15.30 4.45 6.22
N LYS A 79 15.05 4.25 7.52
CA LYS A 79 15.66 5.06 8.59
C LYS A 79 17.19 5.02 8.56
N ARG A 80 17.80 3.85 8.32
CA ARG A 80 19.26 3.73 8.19
C ARG A 80 19.79 4.42 6.94
N ALA A 81 19.05 4.36 5.83
CA ALA A 81 19.45 5.05 4.60
C ALA A 81 19.47 6.56 4.80
N ILE A 82 18.46 7.13 5.47
CA ILE A 82 18.40 8.55 5.83
C ILE A 82 19.57 8.92 6.76
N ALA A 83 19.79 8.14 7.81
CA ALA A 83 20.88 8.38 8.75
C ALA A 83 22.26 8.36 8.05
N TYR A 84 22.49 7.40 7.16
CA TYR A 84 23.72 7.31 6.37
C TYR A 84 23.91 8.52 5.44
N MET A 85 22.84 8.95 4.78
CA MET A 85 22.84 10.13 3.90
C MET A 85 23.26 11.38 4.68
N GLN A 86 22.71 11.59 5.87
CA GLN A 86 23.01 12.72 6.74
C GLN A 86 24.44 12.64 7.30
N GLU A 87 24.87 11.46 7.78
CA GLU A 87 26.22 11.23 8.32
C GLU A 87 27.31 11.49 7.28
N THR A 88 27.08 11.11 6.04
CA THR A 88 28.02 11.34 4.93
C THR A 88 27.97 12.75 4.35
N GLY A 89 27.02 13.57 4.77
CA GLY A 89 26.84 14.95 4.30
C GLY A 89 26.38 15.06 2.84
N ILE A 90 25.78 13.99 2.28
CA ILE A 90 25.24 14.00 0.91
C ILE A 90 24.03 14.92 0.84
N ALA A 91 23.11 14.80 1.80
CA ALA A 91 21.92 15.64 1.92
C ALA A 91 21.38 15.59 3.35
N ASP A 92 20.53 16.55 3.70
CA ASP A 92 19.90 16.64 5.02
C ASP A 92 18.53 15.93 5.03
N GLU A 93 17.86 15.87 3.89
CA GLU A 93 16.50 15.33 3.74
C GLU A 93 16.35 14.57 2.42
N MET A 94 15.51 13.53 2.42
CA MET A 94 15.11 12.80 1.24
C MET A 94 13.59 12.97 1.02
N ILE A 95 13.25 13.66 -0.06
CA ILE A 95 11.87 13.90 -0.48
C ILE A 95 11.53 12.93 -1.61
N ILE A 96 10.40 12.25 -1.50
CA ILE A 96 9.89 11.34 -2.54
C ILE A 96 8.44 11.69 -2.89
N GLY A 97 8.03 11.32 -4.10
CA GLY A 97 6.66 11.48 -4.61
C GLY A 97 6.20 10.14 -5.18
N PRO A 98 5.45 9.34 -4.42
CA PRO A 98 4.89 8.10 -4.94
C PRO A 98 3.81 8.35 -5.98
N GLU A 99 3.82 7.53 -7.03
CA GLU A 99 2.78 7.42 -8.04
C GLU A 99 2.17 6.02 -7.91
N PHE A 100 0.93 5.93 -7.49
CA PHE A 100 0.26 4.65 -7.26
C PHE A 100 -0.51 4.24 -8.51
N GLU A 101 0.08 3.33 -9.30
CA GLU A 101 -0.58 2.71 -10.44
C GLU A 101 -1.14 1.34 -10.06
N PHE A 102 -2.39 1.08 -10.44
CA PHE A 102 -3.06 -0.17 -10.13
C PHE A 102 -4.13 -0.51 -11.17
N HIS A 103 -4.54 -1.78 -11.21
CA HIS A 103 -5.61 -2.23 -12.09
C HIS A 103 -6.84 -2.61 -11.29
N VAL A 104 -8.01 -2.29 -11.86
CA VAL A 104 -9.32 -2.73 -11.36
C VAL A 104 -9.94 -3.66 -12.38
N PHE A 105 -10.28 -4.87 -11.96
CA PHE A 105 -10.88 -5.89 -12.81
C PHE A 105 -12.24 -6.31 -12.24
N ASP A 106 -13.19 -6.63 -13.14
CA ASP A 106 -14.46 -7.24 -12.77
C ASP A 106 -14.30 -8.74 -12.53
N ASN A 107 -13.36 -9.37 -13.23
CA ASN A 107 -13.04 -10.78 -13.05
C ASN A 107 -11.55 -11.06 -13.23
N VAL A 108 -11.04 -11.92 -12.37
CA VAL A 108 -9.67 -12.45 -12.47
C VAL A 108 -9.72 -13.95 -12.23
N SER A 109 -9.15 -14.72 -13.14
CA SER A 109 -8.91 -16.15 -12.95
C SER A 109 -7.47 -16.50 -13.30
N TYR A 110 -6.91 -17.48 -12.61
CA TYR A 110 -5.56 -17.95 -12.88
C TYR A 110 -5.45 -19.46 -12.61
N GLN A 111 -4.45 -20.07 -13.23
CA GLN A 111 -4.05 -21.45 -12.95
C GLN A 111 -2.53 -21.56 -12.89
N THR A 112 -2.04 -22.38 -11.97
CA THR A 112 -0.63 -22.72 -11.81
C THR A 112 -0.51 -24.23 -11.65
N LEU A 113 -0.52 -24.94 -12.78
CA LEU A 113 -0.34 -26.39 -12.83
C LEU A 113 1.11 -26.70 -13.22
N PRO A 114 1.64 -27.88 -12.91
CA PRO A 114 3.01 -28.27 -13.26
C PRO A 114 3.33 -28.16 -14.77
N HIS A 115 2.32 -28.25 -15.61
CA HIS A 115 2.40 -28.27 -17.07
C HIS A 115 1.69 -27.08 -17.74
N SER A 116 1.03 -26.20 -16.99
CA SER A 116 0.28 -25.08 -17.53
C SER A 116 0.18 -23.94 -16.54
N VAL A 117 0.54 -22.75 -16.97
CA VAL A 117 0.39 -21.50 -16.20
C VAL A 117 -0.32 -20.49 -17.09
N GLY A 118 -1.30 -19.81 -16.53
CA GLY A 118 -2.02 -18.77 -17.24
C GLY A 118 -2.91 -17.94 -16.34
N TYR A 119 -3.36 -16.80 -16.85
CA TYR A 119 -4.37 -15.96 -16.22
C TYR A 119 -5.32 -15.39 -17.25
N THR A 120 -6.51 -15.04 -16.81
CA THR A 120 -7.49 -14.27 -17.58
C THR A 120 -8.00 -13.15 -16.69
N VAL A 121 -8.03 -11.95 -17.21
CA VAL A 121 -8.63 -10.78 -16.56
C VAL A 121 -9.73 -10.22 -17.46
N ASP A 122 -10.73 -9.63 -16.85
CA ASP A 122 -11.83 -8.97 -17.57
C ASP A 122 -12.24 -7.70 -16.84
N THR A 123 -12.62 -6.69 -17.61
CA THR A 123 -13.17 -5.43 -17.13
C THR A 123 -14.18 -4.90 -18.15
N GLN A 124 -15.21 -4.23 -17.65
CA GLN A 124 -16.29 -3.66 -18.47
C GLN A 124 -15.77 -2.68 -19.52
N GLU A 125 -14.68 -1.99 -19.28
CA GLU A 125 -14.10 -1.01 -20.22
C GLU A 125 -13.15 -1.62 -21.26
N ALA A 126 -12.93 -2.94 -21.23
CA ALA A 126 -12.00 -3.58 -22.15
C ALA A 126 -12.50 -3.57 -23.59
N ASP A 127 -11.59 -3.35 -24.55
CA ASP A 127 -11.91 -3.25 -25.98
C ASP A 127 -12.49 -4.55 -26.55
N TRP A 128 -12.12 -5.71 -25.99
CA TRP A 128 -12.70 -7.00 -26.36
C TRP A 128 -14.17 -7.16 -25.94
N ASN A 129 -14.70 -6.28 -25.07
CA ASN A 129 -16.10 -6.20 -24.71
C ASN A 129 -16.90 -5.25 -25.61
N SER A 130 -16.27 -4.59 -26.57
CA SER A 130 -16.96 -3.76 -27.57
C SER A 130 -17.91 -4.61 -28.41
N GLY A 131 -19.18 -4.20 -28.49
CA GLY A 131 -20.19 -4.92 -29.27
C GLY A 131 -20.70 -6.21 -28.64
N ASN A 132 -20.37 -6.48 -27.37
CA ASN A 132 -20.91 -7.62 -26.64
C ASN A 132 -22.44 -7.52 -26.59
N PRO A 133 -23.18 -8.55 -27.04
CA PRO A 133 -24.65 -8.49 -27.13
C PRO A 133 -25.37 -8.44 -25.78
N TYR A 134 -24.69 -8.80 -24.68
CA TYR A 134 -25.26 -8.84 -23.34
C TYR A 134 -24.85 -7.63 -22.50
N ASP A 135 -23.62 -7.20 -22.62
CA ASP A 135 -23.02 -6.11 -21.84
C ASP A 135 -22.36 -5.07 -22.75
N ASN A 136 -23.03 -4.79 -23.87
CA ASN A 136 -22.53 -3.84 -24.86
C ASN A 136 -22.61 -2.41 -24.36
N ASN A 137 -21.48 -1.86 -23.99
CA ASN A 137 -21.32 -0.48 -23.58
C ASN A 137 -20.87 0.44 -24.75
N GLY A 138 -20.98 -0.04 -25.98
CA GLY A 138 -20.56 0.68 -27.17
C GLY A 138 -19.06 0.58 -27.44
N TYR A 139 -18.45 1.69 -27.80
CA TYR A 139 -17.02 1.79 -27.99
C TYR A 139 -16.29 1.75 -26.67
N GLN A 140 -15.34 0.85 -26.53
CA GLN A 140 -14.51 0.71 -25.35
C GLN A 140 -13.10 1.24 -25.61
N THR A 141 -12.39 1.55 -24.53
CA THR A 141 -11.04 2.09 -24.60
C THR A 141 -10.08 1.07 -25.19
N PRO A 142 -9.38 1.38 -26.31
CA PRO A 142 -8.41 0.46 -26.89
C PRO A 142 -7.21 0.29 -26.00
N HIS A 143 -6.50 -0.83 -26.17
CA HIS A 143 -5.25 -1.06 -25.48
C HIS A 143 -4.26 0.10 -25.70
N LYS A 144 -3.65 0.60 -24.65
CA LYS A 144 -2.82 1.80 -24.60
C LYS A 144 -3.51 3.11 -25.04
N GLY A 145 -4.83 3.15 -25.03
CA GLY A 145 -5.60 4.34 -25.38
C GLY A 145 -6.29 5.04 -24.21
N GLY A 146 -6.00 4.61 -22.97
CA GLY A 146 -6.69 5.08 -21.77
C GLY A 146 -6.10 6.30 -21.07
N TYR A 147 -4.95 6.79 -21.50
CA TYR A 147 -4.29 7.88 -20.79
C TYR A 147 -5.14 9.16 -20.80
N HIS A 148 -5.48 9.64 -19.61
CA HIS A 148 -6.30 10.85 -19.39
C HIS A 148 -7.67 10.85 -20.10
N ILE A 149 -8.26 9.68 -20.39
CA ILE A 149 -9.64 9.65 -20.86
C ILE A 149 -10.58 10.21 -19.78
N ASP A 150 -11.72 10.73 -20.22
CA ASP A 150 -12.76 11.28 -19.37
C ASP A 150 -14.11 10.60 -19.65
N LYS A 151 -15.12 10.97 -18.88
CA LYS A 151 -16.50 10.49 -19.08
C LYS A 151 -17.00 10.80 -20.50
N PRO A 152 -17.77 9.90 -21.10
CA PRO A 152 -18.36 8.68 -20.55
C PRO A 152 -17.48 7.43 -20.62
N GLN A 153 -16.30 7.50 -21.23
CA GLN A 153 -15.42 6.34 -21.41
C GLN A 153 -14.73 5.93 -20.10
N ASP A 154 -14.33 6.89 -19.28
CA ASP A 154 -13.79 6.62 -17.94
C ASP A 154 -14.93 6.27 -16.96
N ILE A 155 -15.23 4.98 -16.84
CA ILE A 155 -16.22 4.47 -15.89
C ILE A 155 -15.69 4.39 -14.45
N THR A 156 -14.41 4.62 -14.24
CA THR A 156 -13.72 4.45 -12.95
C THR A 156 -13.43 5.76 -12.21
N SER A 157 -13.77 6.90 -12.81
CA SER A 157 -13.49 8.23 -12.23
C SER A 157 -14.11 8.43 -10.84
N ASP A 158 -15.33 7.95 -10.61
CA ASP A 158 -16.00 8.04 -9.30
C ASP A 158 -15.33 7.14 -8.25
N LEU A 159 -14.86 5.94 -8.67
CA LEU A 159 -14.10 5.06 -7.80
C LEU A 159 -12.82 5.74 -7.31
N ARG A 160 -12.01 6.30 -8.22
CA ARG A 160 -10.79 7.03 -7.85
C ARG A 160 -11.08 8.22 -6.96
N SER A 161 -12.13 8.99 -7.28
CA SER A 161 -12.54 10.14 -6.44
C SER A 161 -12.86 9.72 -5.00
N ARG A 162 -13.56 8.60 -4.80
CA ARG A 162 -13.84 8.06 -3.45
C ARG A 162 -12.58 7.58 -2.76
N MET A 163 -11.66 6.93 -3.47
CA MET A 163 -10.36 6.53 -2.92
C MET A 163 -9.56 7.76 -2.46
N CYS A 164 -9.52 8.82 -3.27
CA CYS A 164 -8.84 10.06 -2.91
C CYS A 164 -9.41 10.71 -1.64
N LEU A 165 -10.74 10.79 -1.52
CA LEU A 165 -11.37 11.30 -0.30
C LEU A 165 -11.03 10.47 0.94
N MET A 166 -10.94 9.14 0.81
CA MET A 166 -10.52 8.28 1.91
C MET A 166 -9.04 8.49 2.27
N LEU A 167 -8.16 8.66 1.28
CA LEU A 167 -6.75 8.98 1.53
C LEU A 167 -6.60 10.31 2.26
N GLU A 168 -7.33 11.34 1.85
CA GLU A 168 -7.34 12.65 2.51
C GLU A 168 -7.86 12.54 3.96
N ASP A 169 -8.91 11.77 4.20
CA ASP A 169 -9.44 11.51 5.56
C ASP A 169 -8.41 10.77 6.45
N MET A 170 -7.52 9.98 5.85
CA MET A 170 -6.41 9.30 6.53
C MET A 170 -5.18 10.19 6.68
N GLY A 171 -5.20 11.43 6.19
CA GLY A 171 -4.10 12.39 6.28
C GLY A 171 -3.08 12.31 5.14
N VAL A 172 -3.40 11.60 4.07
CA VAL A 172 -2.57 11.54 2.85
C VAL A 172 -3.00 12.64 1.89
N GLY A 173 -2.13 13.59 1.61
CA GLY A 173 -2.40 14.64 0.62
C GLY A 173 -2.42 14.09 -0.79
N VAL A 174 -3.56 14.19 -1.47
CA VAL A 174 -3.71 13.77 -2.86
C VAL A 174 -3.40 14.94 -3.79
N LYS A 175 -2.60 14.71 -4.82
CA LYS A 175 -2.24 15.72 -5.84
C LYS A 175 -3.24 15.71 -7.00
N TYR A 176 -3.44 14.56 -7.63
CA TYR A 176 -4.46 14.30 -8.66
C TYR A 176 -4.57 12.79 -8.94
N HIS A 177 -5.55 12.44 -9.78
CA HIS A 177 -5.75 11.08 -10.24
C HIS A 177 -6.29 11.06 -11.67
N HIS A 178 -6.00 10.02 -12.41
CA HIS A 178 -6.48 9.82 -13.77
C HIS A 178 -6.55 8.34 -14.17
N HIS A 179 -7.15 8.08 -15.33
CA HIS A 179 -7.06 6.79 -16.01
C HIS A 179 -5.68 6.67 -16.66
N GLU A 180 -5.06 5.50 -16.55
CA GLU A 180 -3.68 5.27 -17.00
C GLU A 180 -3.62 4.56 -18.35
N VAL A 181 -2.41 4.52 -18.97
CA VAL A 181 -2.17 4.12 -20.35
C VAL A 181 -2.03 2.61 -20.56
N GLY A 182 -1.65 1.86 -19.54
CA GLY A 182 -1.16 0.48 -19.69
C GLY A 182 -2.19 -0.55 -20.08
N GLY A 183 -3.46 -0.20 -20.04
CA GLY A 183 -4.56 -1.08 -20.46
C GLY A 183 -5.87 -0.70 -19.82
N CYS A 184 -6.89 -1.48 -20.12
CA CYS A 184 -8.20 -1.33 -19.52
C CYS A 184 -8.11 -1.57 -18.00
N GLY A 185 -8.78 -0.73 -17.24
CA GLY A 185 -8.80 -0.78 -15.78
C GLY A 185 -7.54 -0.30 -15.09
N GLN A 186 -6.53 0.21 -15.80
CA GLN A 186 -5.37 0.80 -15.16
C GLN A 186 -5.65 2.25 -14.73
N LEU A 187 -5.38 2.52 -13.48
CA LEU A 187 -5.67 3.78 -12.80
C LEU A 187 -4.41 4.27 -12.09
N GLU A 188 -4.34 5.59 -11.91
CA GLU A 188 -3.27 6.23 -11.17
C GLU A 188 -3.81 7.23 -10.16
N ILE A 189 -3.18 7.26 -9.00
CA ILE A 189 -3.36 8.30 -7.98
C ILE A 189 -1.98 8.80 -7.58
N GLU A 190 -1.70 10.07 -7.81
CA GLU A 190 -0.52 10.74 -7.30
C GLU A 190 -0.81 11.41 -5.96
N VAL A 191 0.15 11.33 -5.05
CA VAL A 191 0.10 11.98 -3.75
C VAL A 191 1.12 13.12 -3.68
N GLU A 192 0.95 14.01 -2.71
CA GLU A 192 1.88 15.10 -2.48
C GLU A 192 3.28 14.57 -2.13
N LEU A 193 4.31 15.35 -2.46
CA LEU A 193 5.68 15.06 -2.08
C LEU A 193 5.84 15.11 -0.56
N GLY A 194 6.64 14.23 -0.01
CA GLY A 194 6.92 14.21 1.42
C GLY A 194 8.23 13.55 1.78
N GLU A 195 8.59 13.67 3.04
CA GLU A 195 9.75 12.99 3.60
C GLU A 195 9.59 11.46 3.44
N MET A 196 10.68 10.77 3.12
CA MET A 196 10.69 9.36 2.70
C MET A 196 9.96 8.44 3.68
N THR A 197 10.21 8.54 4.99
CA THR A 197 9.57 7.65 5.97
C THR A 197 8.07 7.88 6.05
N LYS A 198 7.68 9.14 6.06
CA LYS A 198 6.26 9.53 6.07
C LYS A 198 5.52 9.02 4.84
N MET A 199 6.16 9.09 3.67
CA MET A 199 5.54 8.64 2.41
C MET A 199 5.55 7.12 2.25
N ALA A 200 6.42 6.43 2.99
CA ALA A 200 6.48 4.96 3.01
C ALA A 200 5.49 4.33 4.02
N ASP A 201 5.04 5.08 5.01
CA ASP A 201 4.07 4.69 6.02
C ASP A 201 2.63 4.78 5.52
#